data_6a0ebcc5a4909c0cf6ed93d19bfd59d7
#
_entry.id   6a0ebcc5a4909c0cf6ed93d19bfd59d7
#
_cell.length_a   1.000
_cell.length_b   1.000
_cell.length_c   1.000
_cell.angle_alpha   90.00
_cell.angle_beta   90.00
_cell.angle_gamma   90.00
#
_symmetry.space_group_name_H-M   'P 1'
#
loop_
_entity.id
_entity.type
_entity.pdbx_description
1 polymer ?
#
loop_
_entity_poly.entity_id
_entity_poly.type
_entity_poly.pdbx_seq_one_letter_code
_entity_poly.pdbx_strand_id
1 'polypeptide(L)'
;MKRLPIILASLFSLSSLFAYDFSAVVSDGTTLKFYNGEFKDPELKQTETFTGAFTTPVGGSGLSFFSVEGSVQHKLEKTTGDNSSSKNSVIADCTLFKFSTVKKLEGGKNLQVSAGRFYYSDVTGIVFSQPNDGLYFKYGGKKLEASVYGGYTGLQNVKNVSILTSKGAVWAPKDEKDVYDFSSPYAVGSLFVSAPYFFKNQTISFECMGMFNVAGPADLKDDDNRLYGTICLAGPMSSFVFYSISGTMQTEDFSDFGILGKFSLNYFVPVKNTTVGLNGLYASSSNGKIKAFTGFSKSVVCLSRNEDLCSEIMKFGASASFLPVPKIFVAAGFDTVYKLSGSSTEFYGFQAGISGTYRIFSDLKMSLSLSNFTGKYKEASRTDVSFGLALAL
;
A
#
# COMPACT_ATOMS: atom_id res chain seq x y z
N MET A 1 -30.22 -16.39 3.47
CA MET A 1 -30.28 -15.00 3.93
C MET A 1 -30.96 -14.72 5.29
N LYS A 2 -31.70 -15.66 5.93
CA LYS A 2 -32.37 -15.40 7.23
C LYS A 2 -31.49 -15.53 8.49
N ARG A 3 -30.23 -15.97 8.38
CA ARG A 3 -29.32 -16.16 9.54
C ARG A 3 -28.36 -15.00 9.83
N LEU A 4 -28.15 -14.09 8.86
CA LEU A 4 -27.27 -12.93 9.01
C LEU A 4 -27.70 -11.95 10.12
N PRO A 5 -28.99 -11.58 10.24
CA PRO A 5 -29.44 -10.67 11.32
C PRO A 5 -29.32 -11.27 12.72
N ILE A 6 -29.40 -12.60 12.87
CA ILE A 6 -29.24 -13.27 14.16
C ILE A 6 -27.78 -13.24 14.60
N ILE A 7 -26.86 -13.42 13.70
CA ILE A 7 -25.39 -13.35 13.99
C ILE A 7 -25.01 -11.92 14.35
N LEU A 8 -25.50 -10.91 13.62
CA LEU A 8 -25.30 -9.51 13.97
C LEU A 8 -25.90 -9.17 15.34
N ALA A 9 -27.14 -9.59 15.63
CA ALA A 9 -27.77 -9.34 16.92
C ALA A 9 -27.04 -10.01 18.09
N SER A 10 -26.49 -11.21 17.90
CA SER A 10 -25.71 -11.89 18.95
C SER A 10 -24.34 -11.24 19.17
N LEU A 11 -23.71 -10.68 18.16
CA LEU A 11 -22.48 -9.89 18.30
C LEU A 11 -22.74 -8.57 19.06
N PHE A 12 -23.85 -7.89 18.80
CA PHE A 12 -24.23 -6.67 19.52
C PHE A 12 -24.61 -6.92 21.00
N SER A 13 -25.18 -8.07 21.34
CA SER A 13 -25.49 -8.40 22.73
C SER A 13 -24.26 -8.75 23.58
N LEU A 14 -23.17 -9.17 22.98
CA LEU A 14 -21.89 -9.42 23.66
C LEU A 14 -21.09 -8.12 23.94
N SER A 15 -21.34 -7.04 23.20
CA SER A 15 -20.61 -5.77 23.34
C SER A 15 -20.92 -5.02 24.64
N SER A 16 -22.02 -5.33 25.33
CA SER A 16 -22.42 -4.64 26.56
C SER A 16 -21.73 -5.15 27.85
N LEU A 17 -20.96 -6.22 27.78
CA LEU A 17 -20.39 -6.87 28.97
C LEU A 17 -18.88 -6.56 29.20
N PHE A 18 -18.18 -5.96 28.25
CA PHE A 18 -16.75 -5.67 28.34
C PHE A 18 -16.40 -4.38 27.62
N ALA A 19 -15.30 -3.73 27.96
CA ALA A 19 -14.80 -2.54 27.27
C ALA A 19 -14.19 -2.91 25.91
N TYR A 20 -15.03 -3.25 24.92
CA TYR A 20 -14.59 -3.52 23.55
C TYR A 20 -14.93 -2.35 22.64
N ASP A 21 -14.04 -2.10 21.69
CA ASP A 21 -14.39 -1.33 20.51
C ASP A 21 -14.71 -2.30 19.37
N PHE A 22 -15.95 -2.29 18.93
CA PHE A 22 -16.40 -3.00 17.73
C PHE A 22 -16.73 -1.99 16.65
N SER A 23 -16.27 -2.23 15.44
CA SER A 23 -16.67 -1.45 14.27
C SER A 23 -16.92 -2.36 13.08
N ALA A 24 -17.85 -1.97 12.24
CA ALA A 24 -18.08 -2.63 10.97
C ALA A 24 -18.17 -1.59 9.86
N VAL A 25 -17.69 -1.95 8.68
CA VAL A 25 -17.75 -1.11 7.49
C VAL A 25 -18.33 -1.92 6.34
N VAL A 26 -19.33 -1.36 5.67
CA VAL A 26 -19.83 -1.86 4.40
C VAL A 26 -19.43 -0.88 3.33
N SER A 27 -18.79 -1.35 2.27
CA SER A 27 -18.41 -0.49 1.14
C SER A 27 -18.74 -1.15 -0.19
N ASP A 28 -19.10 -0.32 -1.17
CA ASP A 28 -19.23 -0.67 -2.56
C ASP A 28 -18.33 0.24 -3.38
N GLY A 29 -17.58 -0.32 -4.30
CA GLY A 29 -16.73 0.39 -5.23
C GLY A 29 -16.93 -0.14 -6.65
N THR A 30 -17.24 0.77 -7.56
CA THR A 30 -17.42 0.47 -8.99
C THR A 30 -16.38 1.25 -9.79
N THR A 31 -15.66 0.58 -10.68
CA THR A 31 -14.69 1.18 -11.60
C THR A 31 -15.01 0.76 -13.02
N LEU A 32 -15.09 1.75 -13.91
CA LEU A 32 -15.13 1.57 -15.35
C LEU A 32 -13.75 1.88 -15.92
N LYS A 33 -13.18 0.96 -16.67
CA LYS A 33 -11.88 1.13 -17.34
C LYS A 33 -12.08 1.17 -18.84
N PHE A 34 -11.54 2.18 -19.47
CA PHE A 34 -11.53 2.37 -20.91
C PHE A 34 -10.10 2.33 -21.41
N TYR A 35 -9.88 1.63 -22.50
CA TYR A 35 -8.55 1.39 -23.06
C TYR A 35 -8.38 2.06 -24.44
N ASN A 36 -7.13 2.17 -24.87
CA ASN A 36 -6.75 2.68 -26.18
C ASN A 36 -7.21 4.14 -26.45
N GLY A 37 -7.49 4.93 -25.40
CA GLY A 37 -8.01 6.29 -25.55
C GLY A 37 -9.44 6.37 -26.11
N GLU A 38 -10.20 5.28 -26.06
CA GLU A 38 -11.58 5.20 -26.55
C GLU A 38 -12.53 4.93 -25.39
N PHE A 39 -13.68 5.62 -25.37
CA PHE A 39 -14.77 5.39 -24.40
C PHE A 39 -15.75 4.34 -24.93
N LYS A 40 -15.20 3.19 -25.35
CA LYS A 40 -15.98 2.04 -25.86
C LYS A 40 -15.60 0.80 -25.06
N ASP A 41 -16.52 -0.14 -25.03
CA ASP A 41 -16.33 -1.48 -24.47
C ASP A 41 -15.60 -1.50 -23.10
N PRO A 42 -16.14 -0.82 -22.08
CA PRO A 42 -15.47 -0.72 -20.79
C PRO A 42 -15.36 -2.07 -20.10
N GLU A 43 -14.26 -2.23 -19.36
CA GLU A 43 -14.17 -3.23 -18.30
C GLU A 43 -14.83 -2.65 -17.04
N LEU A 44 -15.90 -3.29 -16.57
CA LEU A 44 -16.55 -3.01 -15.31
C LEU A 44 -15.92 -3.86 -14.21
N LYS A 45 -15.47 -3.21 -13.15
CA LYS A 45 -15.07 -3.87 -11.92
C LYS A 45 -15.89 -3.33 -10.76
N GLN A 46 -16.64 -4.21 -10.10
CA GLN A 46 -17.39 -3.90 -8.88
C GLN A 46 -16.83 -4.71 -7.72
N THR A 47 -16.69 -4.08 -6.57
CA THR A 47 -16.22 -4.71 -5.34
C THR A 47 -17.10 -4.29 -4.18
N GLU A 48 -17.82 -5.22 -3.63
CA GLU A 48 -18.59 -5.07 -2.39
C GLU A 48 -17.76 -5.65 -1.25
N THR A 49 -17.58 -4.90 -0.17
CA THR A 49 -16.77 -5.35 0.97
C THR A 49 -17.53 -5.15 2.26
N PHE A 50 -17.55 -6.19 3.08
CA PHE A 50 -17.90 -6.10 4.49
C PHE A 50 -16.63 -6.32 5.31
N THR A 51 -16.30 -5.38 6.20
CA THR A 51 -15.18 -5.48 7.14
C THR A 51 -15.72 -5.36 8.55
N GLY A 52 -15.33 -6.30 9.42
CA GLY A 52 -15.60 -6.24 10.86
C GLY A 52 -14.29 -6.14 11.63
N ALA A 53 -14.20 -5.24 12.58
CA ALA A 53 -13.04 -5.07 13.44
C ALA A 53 -13.45 -5.08 14.92
N PHE A 54 -12.56 -5.64 15.74
CA PHE A 54 -12.73 -5.78 17.17
C PHE A 54 -11.40 -5.44 17.84
N THR A 55 -11.45 -4.59 18.86
CA THR A 55 -10.28 -4.28 19.68
C THR A 55 -10.66 -4.33 21.17
N THR A 56 -9.83 -4.96 21.97
CA THR A 56 -10.00 -5.04 23.42
C THR A 56 -8.69 -4.75 24.14
N PRO A 57 -8.72 -3.98 25.25
CA PRO A 57 -7.58 -3.84 26.12
C PRO A 57 -7.26 -5.19 26.81
N VAL A 58 -5.98 -5.46 27.02
CA VAL A 58 -5.50 -6.64 27.73
C VAL A 58 -4.80 -6.18 29.01
N GLY A 59 -5.28 -6.68 30.16
CA GLY A 59 -4.80 -6.26 31.47
C GLY A 59 -5.27 -4.86 31.90
N GLY A 60 -4.97 -4.47 33.14
CA GLY A 60 -5.48 -3.24 33.73
C GLY A 60 -4.70 -1.96 33.39
N SER A 61 -3.62 -2.03 32.63
CA SER A 61 -2.73 -0.88 32.36
C SER A 61 -3.22 0.04 31.24
N GLY A 62 -4.15 -0.41 30.39
CA GLY A 62 -4.57 0.30 29.18
C GLY A 62 -3.46 0.49 28.13
N LEU A 63 -2.35 -0.24 28.23
CA LEU A 63 -1.19 -0.14 27.35
C LEU A 63 -1.03 -1.36 26.44
N SER A 64 -1.85 -2.38 26.63
CA SER A 64 -1.85 -3.60 25.85
C SER A 64 -3.21 -3.81 25.20
N PHE A 65 -3.22 -4.17 23.93
CA PHE A 65 -4.43 -4.36 23.14
C PHE A 65 -4.34 -5.62 22.30
N PHE A 66 -5.47 -6.25 22.14
CA PHE A 66 -5.68 -7.31 21.16
C PHE A 66 -6.67 -6.80 20.12
N SER A 67 -6.33 -6.91 18.84
CA SER A 67 -7.14 -6.43 17.73
C SER A 67 -7.28 -7.50 16.67
N VAL A 68 -8.50 -7.66 16.15
CA VAL A 68 -8.83 -8.56 15.05
C VAL A 68 -9.62 -7.77 14.01
N GLU A 69 -9.30 -7.95 12.74
CA GLU A 69 -10.09 -7.43 11.62
C GLU A 69 -10.21 -8.51 10.54
N GLY A 70 -11.42 -8.72 10.08
CA GLY A 70 -11.71 -9.63 8.99
C GLY A 70 -12.59 -8.97 7.94
N SER A 71 -12.43 -9.39 6.70
CA SER A 71 -13.22 -8.89 5.59
C SER A 71 -13.73 -10.02 4.69
N VAL A 72 -14.90 -9.79 4.10
CA VAL A 72 -15.43 -10.58 2.99
C VAL A 72 -15.68 -9.64 1.83
N GLN A 73 -15.11 -9.96 0.68
CA GLN A 73 -15.23 -9.18 -0.54
C GLN A 73 -15.91 -10.02 -1.62
N HIS A 74 -16.89 -9.43 -2.28
CA HIS A 74 -17.46 -9.93 -3.52
C HIS A 74 -16.94 -9.08 -4.67
N LYS A 75 -16.30 -9.70 -5.66
CA LYS A 75 -15.76 -9.02 -6.84
C LYS A 75 -16.44 -9.52 -8.10
N LEU A 76 -16.97 -8.57 -8.87
CA LEU A 76 -17.52 -8.78 -10.20
C LEU A 76 -16.64 -8.03 -11.21
N GLU A 77 -16.07 -8.75 -12.17
CA GLU A 77 -15.34 -8.19 -13.31
C GLU A 77 -16.08 -8.58 -14.58
N LYS A 78 -16.44 -7.60 -15.38
CA LYS A 78 -17.19 -7.80 -16.63
C LYS A 78 -16.55 -6.99 -17.75
N THR A 79 -16.14 -7.66 -18.81
CA THR A 79 -15.69 -7.01 -20.05
C THR A 79 -16.87 -6.97 -21.02
N THR A 80 -17.09 -5.83 -21.66
CA THR A 80 -18.09 -5.64 -22.72
C THR A 80 -17.44 -5.69 -24.09
N GLY A 81 -18.20 -5.85 -25.18
CA GLY A 81 -17.70 -5.93 -26.55
C GLY A 81 -17.61 -7.36 -27.10
N ASP A 82 -16.88 -7.52 -28.19
CA ASP A 82 -16.80 -8.79 -28.95
C ASP A 82 -16.24 -9.98 -28.14
N ASN A 83 -15.40 -9.68 -27.13
CA ASN A 83 -14.83 -10.67 -26.19
C ASN A 83 -15.46 -10.53 -24.80
N SER A 84 -16.80 -10.45 -24.74
CA SER A 84 -17.48 -10.28 -23.46
C SER A 84 -17.20 -11.45 -22.52
N SER A 85 -16.77 -11.15 -21.31
CA SER A 85 -16.53 -12.11 -20.23
C SER A 85 -17.09 -11.58 -18.92
N SER A 86 -17.47 -12.49 -18.04
CA SER A 86 -17.90 -12.14 -16.68
C SER A 86 -17.22 -13.08 -15.71
N LYS A 87 -16.53 -12.52 -14.72
CA LYS A 87 -15.89 -13.24 -13.64
C LYS A 87 -16.46 -12.76 -12.32
N ASN A 88 -16.80 -13.71 -11.47
CA ASN A 88 -17.34 -13.46 -10.16
C ASN A 88 -16.50 -14.22 -9.13
N SER A 89 -16.06 -13.57 -8.07
CA SER A 89 -15.26 -14.18 -7.01
C SER A 89 -15.64 -13.65 -5.64
N VAL A 90 -15.52 -14.52 -4.64
CA VAL A 90 -15.66 -14.16 -3.23
C VAL A 90 -14.30 -14.38 -2.56
N ILE A 91 -13.86 -13.42 -1.78
CA ILE A 91 -12.59 -13.47 -1.05
C ILE A 91 -12.90 -13.22 0.42
N ALA A 92 -12.44 -14.09 1.30
CA ALA A 92 -12.46 -13.85 2.73
C ALA A 92 -11.02 -13.73 3.24
N ASP A 93 -10.79 -12.79 4.14
CA ASP A 93 -9.46 -12.56 4.69
C ASP A 93 -9.52 -12.11 6.15
N CYS A 94 -8.47 -12.42 6.90
CA CYS A 94 -8.17 -11.84 8.20
C CYS A 94 -7.03 -10.84 7.99
N THR A 95 -7.36 -9.55 7.91
CA THR A 95 -6.40 -8.48 7.57
C THR A 95 -5.58 -8.03 8.77
N LEU A 96 -6.12 -8.21 9.99
CA LEU A 96 -5.47 -7.91 11.25
C LEU A 96 -5.77 -9.00 12.28
N PHE A 97 -4.72 -9.48 12.95
CA PHE A 97 -4.80 -10.34 14.13
C PHE A 97 -3.58 -10.02 14.98
N LYS A 98 -3.71 -9.04 15.87
CA LYS A 98 -2.56 -8.40 16.50
C LYS A 98 -2.70 -8.29 18.01
N PHE A 99 -1.70 -8.75 18.72
CA PHE A 99 -1.43 -8.30 20.07
C PHE A 99 -0.39 -7.18 20.04
N SER A 100 -0.60 -6.12 20.80
CA SER A 100 0.33 -4.99 20.92
C SER A 100 0.42 -4.51 22.35
N THR A 101 1.62 -4.24 22.82
CA THR A 101 1.85 -3.65 24.15
C THR A 101 2.90 -2.55 24.08
N VAL A 102 2.73 -1.52 24.91
CA VAL A 102 3.66 -0.40 25.02
C VAL A 102 4.10 -0.28 26.47
N LYS A 103 5.41 -0.37 26.71
CA LYS A 103 6.02 -0.09 28.01
C LYS A 103 6.61 1.32 28.00
N LYS A 104 6.11 2.20 28.84
CA LYS A 104 6.73 3.51 29.08
C LYS A 104 8.00 3.33 29.89
N LEU A 105 9.08 3.98 29.44
CA LEU A 105 10.38 3.99 30.10
C LEU A 105 10.68 5.40 30.63
N GLU A 106 11.67 5.51 31.49
CA GLU A 106 12.09 6.81 32.01
C GLU A 106 12.59 7.76 30.91
N GLY A 107 12.45 9.06 31.13
CA GLY A 107 12.90 10.09 30.20
C GLY A 107 12.02 10.26 28.96
N GLY A 108 10.75 9.79 29.00
CA GLY A 108 9.80 9.90 27.89
C GLY A 108 10.06 8.93 26.74
N LYS A 109 10.81 7.88 27.01
CA LYS A 109 11.07 6.77 26.07
C LYS A 109 9.94 5.74 26.13
N ASN A 110 9.82 4.93 25.09
CA ASN A 110 8.88 3.82 25.05
C ASN A 110 9.47 2.59 24.34
N LEU A 111 8.96 1.43 24.71
CA LEU A 111 9.21 0.18 24.03
C LEU A 111 7.86 -0.40 23.61
N GLN A 112 7.66 -0.61 22.32
CA GLN A 112 6.48 -1.27 21.76
C GLN A 112 6.85 -2.66 21.30
N VAL A 113 5.99 -3.62 21.61
CA VAL A 113 6.06 -4.98 21.08
C VAL A 113 4.73 -5.30 20.44
N SER A 114 4.77 -5.87 19.25
CA SER A 114 3.57 -6.34 18.55
C SER A 114 3.82 -7.73 17.97
N ALA A 115 2.81 -8.59 17.98
CA ALA A 115 2.85 -9.94 17.43
C ALA A 115 1.56 -10.28 16.71
N GLY A 116 1.67 -11.06 15.64
CA GLY A 116 0.54 -11.54 14.82
C GLY A 116 0.51 -10.94 13.43
N ARG A 117 -0.67 -10.85 12.83
CA ARG A 117 -0.88 -10.28 11.50
C ARG A 117 -1.17 -8.79 11.60
N PHE A 118 -0.38 -7.98 10.95
CA PHE A 118 -0.56 -6.53 10.87
C PHE A 118 0.11 -5.95 9.62
N TYR A 119 -0.34 -4.79 9.22
CA TYR A 119 0.26 -4.06 8.11
C TYR A 119 1.66 -3.58 8.49
N TYR A 120 2.65 -3.91 7.67
CA TYR A 120 4.01 -3.42 7.76
C TYR A 120 4.40 -2.74 6.43
N SER A 121 5.13 -1.64 6.52
CA SER A 121 5.66 -0.91 5.37
C SER A 121 7.09 -0.50 5.64
N ASP A 122 7.96 -0.66 4.63
CA ASP A 122 9.28 -0.04 4.62
C ASP A 122 9.17 1.49 4.60
N VAL A 123 10.28 2.18 4.84
CA VAL A 123 10.32 3.65 4.91
C VAL A 123 9.92 4.34 3.60
N THR A 124 10.07 3.69 2.46
CA THR A 124 9.67 4.22 1.15
C THR A 124 8.21 3.92 0.79
N GLY A 125 7.63 2.87 1.36
CA GLY A 125 6.32 2.32 1.00
C GLY A 125 6.29 1.64 -0.37
N ILE A 126 7.44 1.31 -0.94
CA ILE A 126 7.58 0.72 -2.29
C ILE A 126 8.19 -0.67 -2.23
N VAL A 127 9.19 -0.88 -1.38
CA VAL A 127 9.86 -2.19 -1.27
C VAL A 127 8.90 -3.21 -0.67
N PHE A 128 8.32 -2.89 0.48
CA PHE A 128 7.39 -3.75 1.18
C PHE A 128 6.25 -2.91 1.78
N SER A 129 5.01 -3.23 1.44
CA SER A 129 3.86 -2.45 1.92
C SER A 129 2.59 -3.32 1.85
N GLN A 130 2.38 -4.16 2.88
CA GLN A 130 1.24 -5.10 2.94
C GLN A 130 1.05 -5.67 4.36
N PRO A 131 -0.12 -6.31 4.66
CA PRO A 131 -0.24 -7.14 5.86
C PRO A 131 0.81 -8.24 5.87
N ASN A 132 1.29 -8.64 7.05
CA ASN A 132 2.21 -9.76 7.22
C ASN A 132 2.10 -10.36 8.62
N ASP A 133 2.39 -11.65 8.75
CA ASP A 133 2.43 -12.35 10.03
C ASP A 133 3.82 -12.21 10.63
N GLY A 134 3.95 -11.60 11.83
CA GLY A 134 5.29 -11.35 12.37
C GLY A 134 5.34 -10.80 13.79
N LEU A 135 6.56 -10.45 14.14
CA LEU A 135 6.93 -9.82 15.41
C LEU A 135 7.56 -8.45 15.11
N TYR A 136 7.19 -7.46 15.87
CA TYR A 136 7.68 -6.10 15.76
C TYR A 136 8.08 -5.55 17.12
N PHE A 137 9.31 -5.06 17.22
CA PHE A 137 9.86 -4.40 18.39
C PHE A 137 10.26 -2.98 17.98
N LYS A 138 9.77 -1.98 18.70
CA LYS A 138 10.15 -0.58 18.47
C LYS A 138 10.57 0.08 19.77
N TYR A 139 11.74 0.68 19.76
CA TYR A 139 12.21 1.63 20.76
C TYR A 139 11.98 3.05 20.25
N GLY A 140 11.27 3.86 21.01
CA GLY A 140 11.05 5.28 20.73
C GLY A 140 11.72 6.15 21.79
N GLY A 141 12.62 7.04 21.36
CA GLY A 141 13.26 8.03 22.17
C GLY A 141 13.31 9.39 21.49
N LYS A 142 13.65 10.45 22.22
CA LYS A 142 13.67 11.84 21.69
C LYS A 142 14.68 12.02 20.55
N LYS A 143 15.83 11.32 20.59
CA LYS A 143 16.94 11.49 19.65
C LYS A 143 17.18 10.25 18.76
N LEU A 144 16.60 9.13 19.12
CA LEU A 144 16.78 7.87 18.43
C LEU A 144 15.48 7.07 18.48
N GLU A 145 15.06 6.61 17.31
CA GLU A 145 14.08 5.55 17.16
C GLU A 145 14.75 4.36 16.49
N ALA A 146 14.44 3.15 16.94
CA ALA A 146 14.92 1.95 16.31
C ALA A 146 13.81 0.89 16.33
N SER A 147 13.72 0.09 15.28
CA SER A 147 12.82 -1.04 15.28
C SER A 147 13.41 -2.25 14.56
N VAL A 148 12.99 -3.41 15.01
CA VAL A 148 13.27 -4.71 14.39
C VAL A 148 11.94 -5.36 14.07
N TYR A 149 11.84 -5.87 12.86
CA TYR A 149 10.70 -6.61 12.37
C TYR A 149 11.17 -7.95 11.82
N GLY A 150 10.41 -8.99 12.11
CA GLY A 150 10.57 -10.32 11.50
C GLY A 150 9.20 -10.90 11.19
N GLY A 151 9.00 -11.41 9.97
CA GLY A 151 7.70 -11.89 9.53
C GLY A 151 7.77 -13.00 8.49
N TYR A 152 6.59 -13.53 8.17
CA TYR A 152 6.37 -14.62 7.23
C TYR A 152 5.14 -14.33 6.36
N THR A 153 5.28 -14.50 5.04
CA THR A 153 4.22 -14.14 4.10
C THR A 153 3.29 -15.29 3.73
N GLY A 154 3.71 -16.53 3.91
CA GLY A 154 3.03 -17.70 3.37
C GLY A 154 1.64 -18.01 3.96
N LEU A 155 1.25 -17.36 5.07
CA LEU A 155 -0.09 -17.53 5.66
C LEU A 155 -1.12 -16.52 5.16
N GLN A 156 -0.74 -15.61 4.26
CA GLN A 156 -1.63 -14.58 3.76
C GLN A 156 -2.47 -15.05 2.58
N ASN A 157 -3.62 -14.40 2.36
CA ASN A 157 -4.39 -14.64 1.16
C ASN A 157 -3.75 -13.95 -0.05
N VAL A 158 -3.24 -14.73 -1.01
CA VAL A 158 -2.60 -14.24 -2.23
C VAL A 158 -3.50 -13.31 -3.06
N LYS A 159 -4.82 -13.38 -2.89
CA LYS A 159 -5.78 -12.52 -3.59
C LYS A 159 -5.85 -11.08 -3.03
N ASN A 160 -5.32 -10.87 -1.82
CA ASN A 160 -5.29 -9.57 -1.15
C ASN A 160 -3.88 -9.01 -0.97
N VAL A 161 -2.85 -9.84 -1.14
CA VAL A 161 -1.46 -9.41 -1.17
C VAL A 161 -0.87 -9.70 -2.55
N SER A 162 0.14 -8.93 -2.95
CA SER A 162 0.80 -9.12 -4.24
C SER A 162 2.30 -9.12 -4.03
N ILE A 163 2.89 -10.31 -4.09
CA ILE A 163 4.33 -10.53 -3.98
C ILE A 163 4.92 -10.59 -5.38
N LEU A 164 5.99 -9.86 -5.62
CA LEU A 164 6.76 -9.89 -6.84
C LEU A 164 7.96 -10.82 -6.68
N THR A 165 8.23 -11.61 -7.70
CA THR A 165 9.51 -12.30 -7.84
C THR A 165 10.62 -11.32 -8.21
N SER A 166 11.89 -11.70 -8.11
CA SER A 166 13.02 -10.88 -8.56
C SER A 166 12.94 -10.50 -10.05
N LYS A 167 12.26 -11.30 -10.85
CA LYS A 167 11.99 -11.04 -12.28
C LYS A 167 10.77 -10.14 -12.51
N GLY A 168 10.15 -9.59 -11.46
CA GLY A 168 8.99 -8.70 -11.56
C GLY A 168 7.66 -9.40 -11.85
N ALA A 169 7.61 -10.74 -11.89
CA ALA A 169 6.35 -11.46 -12.04
C ALA A 169 5.55 -11.43 -10.72
N VAL A 170 4.25 -11.24 -10.83
CA VAL A 170 3.34 -11.30 -9.68
C VAL A 170 3.04 -12.75 -9.35
N TRP A 171 3.15 -13.13 -8.08
CA TRP A 171 2.70 -14.43 -7.62
C TRP A 171 1.18 -14.51 -7.76
N ALA A 172 0.69 -15.53 -8.46
CA ALA A 172 -0.73 -15.71 -8.76
C ALA A 172 -1.36 -16.80 -7.88
N PRO A 173 -2.67 -16.73 -7.58
CA PRO A 173 -3.38 -17.80 -6.88
C PRO A 173 -3.36 -19.10 -7.70
N LYS A 174 -3.34 -20.24 -7.02
CA LYS A 174 -3.38 -21.58 -7.64
C LYS A 174 -4.77 -21.88 -8.22
N ASP A 175 -5.82 -21.52 -7.49
CA ASP A 175 -7.19 -21.60 -7.95
C ASP A 175 -7.93 -20.27 -7.73
N GLU A 176 -8.46 -19.69 -8.80
CA GLU A 176 -9.22 -18.46 -8.75
C GLU A 176 -10.59 -18.59 -8.05
N LYS A 177 -11.12 -19.81 -7.96
CA LYS A 177 -12.42 -20.10 -7.33
C LYS A 177 -12.32 -20.21 -5.81
N ASP A 178 -11.14 -20.48 -5.27
CA ASP A 178 -10.95 -20.58 -3.84
C ASP A 178 -11.20 -19.25 -3.16
N VAL A 179 -11.87 -19.27 -2.02
CA VAL A 179 -12.14 -18.07 -1.19
C VAL A 179 -10.86 -17.57 -0.53
N TYR A 180 -9.94 -18.48 -0.24
CA TYR A 180 -8.64 -18.23 0.36
C TYR A 180 -7.60 -19.13 -0.29
N ASP A 181 -6.50 -18.55 -0.74
CA ASP A 181 -5.34 -19.28 -1.25
C ASP A 181 -4.06 -18.70 -0.64
N PHE A 182 -3.16 -19.59 -0.22
CA PHE A 182 -1.94 -19.19 0.49
C PHE A 182 -0.95 -18.49 -0.45
N SER A 183 -0.35 -17.43 0.06
CA SER A 183 0.67 -16.66 -0.63
C SER A 183 2.02 -17.38 -0.65
N SER A 184 2.96 -16.85 -1.43
CA SER A 184 4.33 -17.36 -1.49
C SER A 184 5.04 -17.26 -0.14
N PRO A 185 5.74 -18.32 0.30
CA PRO A 185 6.38 -18.40 1.60
C PRO A 185 7.74 -17.70 1.61
N TYR A 186 7.79 -16.47 2.10
CA TYR A 186 9.04 -15.75 2.38
C TYR A 186 9.18 -15.42 3.86
N ALA A 187 10.40 -15.56 4.38
CA ALA A 187 10.81 -14.91 5.61
C ALA A 187 11.24 -13.47 5.30
N VAL A 188 10.72 -12.53 6.07
CA VAL A 188 10.99 -11.09 5.92
C VAL A 188 11.61 -10.58 7.19
N GLY A 189 12.72 -9.84 7.10
CA GLY A 189 13.35 -9.16 8.22
C GLY A 189 13.64 -7.71 7.91
N SER A 190 13.45 -6.81 8.88
CA SER A 190 13.84 -5.40 8.76
C SER A 190 14.49 -4.90 10.04
N LEU A 191 15.52 -4.09 9.87
CA LEU A 191 16.15 -3.28 10.90
C LEU A 191 16.04 -1.81 10.47
N PHE A 192 15.33 -1.02 11.24
CA PHE A 192 15.14 0.40 11.01
C PHE A 192 15.74 1.22 12.15
N VAL A 193 16.45 2.29 11.80
CA VAL A 193 17.01 3.26 12.75
C VAL A 193 16.74 4.67 12.22
N SER A 194 16.29 5.56 13.08
CA SER A 194 16.02 6.95 12.74
C SER A 194 16.56 7.88 13.82
N ALA A 195 17.16 8.98 13.40
CA ALA A 195 17.58 10.07 14.27
C ALA A 195 16.69 11.29 14.00
N PRO A 196 15.57 11.45 14.73
CA PRO A 196 14.77 12.68 14.70
C PRO A 196 15.59 13.86 15.21
N TYR A 197 15.39 15.02 14.63
CA TYR A 197 16.12 16.25 14.99
C TYR A 197 17.65 16.15 14.79
N PHE A 198 18.09 15.35 13.80
CA PHE A 198 19.50 15.21 13.47
C PHE A 198 20.18 16.56 13.19
N PHE A 199 19.55 17.43 12.41
CA PHE A 199 20.00 18.77 12.12
C PHE A 199 18.81 19.69 11.84
N LYS A 200 18.64 20.81 12.54
CA LYS A 200 17.57 21.82 12.31
C LYS A 200 16.18 21.20 12.05
N ASN A 201 15.74 20.29 12.90
CA ASN A 201 14.46 19.55 12.77
C ASN A 201 14.39 18.57 11.57
N GLN A 202 15.53 18.23 10.98
CA GLN A 202 15.59 17.18 9.95
C GLN A 202 15.68 15.81 10.62
N THR A 203 15.09 14.82 9.97
CA THR A 203 15.16 13.41 10.38
C THR A 203 15.95 12.64 9.34
N ILE A 204 16.98 11.92 9.78
CA ILE A 204 17.66 10.93 8.94
C ILE A 204 17.24 9.53 9.40
N SER A 205 16.95 8.68 8.45
CA SER A 205 16.55 7.29 8.71
C SER A 205 17.33 6.34 7.83
N PHE A 206 17.62 5.17 8.35
CA PHE A 206 18.23 4.06 7.65
C PHE A 206 17.39 2.80 7.88
N GLU A 207 17.17 2.02 6.83
CA GLU A 207 16.51 0.72 6.90
C GLU A 207 17.28 -0.32 6.10
N CYS A 208 17.48 -1.49 6.70
CA CYS A 208 17.99 -2.67 6.02
C CYS A 208 16.90 -3.74 6.06
N MET A 209 16.48 -4.25 4.91
CA MET A 209 15.42 -5.25 4.80
C MET A 209 15.89 -6.45 3.98
N GLY A 210 15.61 -7.64 4.47
CA GLY A 210 15.91 -8.91 3.80
C GLY A 210 14.65 -9.71 3.55
N MET A 211 14.58 -10.36 2.40
CA MET A 211 13.50 -11.25 1.96
C MET A 211 14.12 -12.56 1.50
N PHE A 212 13.77 -13.63 2.19
CA PHE A 212 14.36 -14.94 1.97
C PHE A 212 13.26 -15.94 1.63
N ASN A 213 13.41 -16.57 0.48
CA ASN A 213 12.52 -17.65 0.08
C ASN A 213 12.71 -18.84 1.01
N VAL A 214 11.63 -19.31 1.64
CA VAL A 214 11.61 -20.48 2.52
C VAL A 214 10.84 -21.67 1.94
N ALA A 215 10.34 -21.55 0.69
CA ALA A 215 9.85 -22.69 -0.06
C ALA A 215 11.03 -23.61 -0.40
N GLY A 216 10.84 -24.91 -0.28
CA GLY A 216 11.87 -25.87 -0.68
C GLY A 216 12.17 -25.74 -2.20
N PRO A 217 13.34 -26.24 -2.65
CA PRO A 217 13.82 -26.08 -4.03
C PRO A 217 12.92 -26.68 -5.11
N ALA A 218 11.85 -27.40 -4.77
CA ALA A 218 10.92 -27.99 -5.72
C ALA A 218 9.89 -26.99 -6.27
N ASP A 219 9.57 -25.91 -5.56
CA ASP A 219 8.46 -25.03 -5.88
C ASP A 219 8.89 -23.69 -6.55
N LEU A 220 10.14 -23.29 -6.39
CA LEU A 220 10.70 -22.08 -7.01
C LEU A 220 12.05 -22.42 -7.65
N LYS A 221 12.12 -22.26 -8.97
CA LYS A 221 13.32 -22.59 -9.78
C LYS A 221 14.53 -21.69 -9.54
N ASP A 222 14.40 -20.63 -8.76
CA ASP A 222 15.47 -19.65 -8.48
C ASP A 222 15.49 -19.31 -6.99
N ASP A 223 16.67 -19.19 -6.40
CA ASP A 223 16.91 -18.62 -5.07
C ASP A 223 16.55 -17.13 -5.10
N ASP A 224 15.26 -16.81 -4.91
CA ASP A 224 14.74 -15.44 -4.93
C ASP A 224 14.94 -14.76 -3.56
N ASN A 225 16.20 -14.58 -3.19
CA ASN A 225 16.59 -13.87 -1.99
C ASN A 225 16.98 -12.44 -2.34
N ARG A 226 16.46 -11.46 -1.61
CA ARG A 226 16.69 -10.04 -1.89
C ARG A 226 17.01 -9.27 -0.63
N LEU A 227 18.01 -8.39 -0.73
CA LEU A 227 18.38 -7.44 0.31
C LEU A 227 18.17 -6.02 -0.19
N TYR A 228 17.68 -5.16 0.68
CA TYR A 228 17.44 -3.75 0.41
C TYR A 228 18.09 -2.90 1.50
N GLY A 229 18.79 -1.87 1.10
CA GLY A 229 19.33 -0.84 1.98
C GLY A 229 18.76 0.52 1.61
N THR A 230 18.07 1.19 2.51
CA THR A 230 17.42 2.48 2.26
C THR A 230 17.96 3.54 3.20
N ILE A 231 18.22 4.73 2.65
CA ILE A 231 18.49 5.95 3.40
C ILE A 231 17.40 6.97 3.07
N CYS A 232 16.89 7.67 4.08
CA CYS A 232 15.87 8.70 3.92
C CYS A 232 16.24 9.94 4.74
N LEU A 233 16.11 11.11 4.12
CA LEU A 233 16.22 12.41 4.76
C LEU A 233 14.90 13.15 4.57
N ALA A 234 14.28 13.59 5.67
CA ALA A 234 12.99 14.27 5.61
C ALA A 234 12.90 15.36 6.70
N GLY A 235 12.13 16.40 6.43
CA GLY A 235 11.86 17.43 7.41
C GLY A 235 11.33 18.73 6.83
N PRO A 236 11.12 19.74 7.69
CA PRO A 236 10.69 21.06 7.28
C PRO A 236 11.86 21.87 6.68
N MET A 237 11.65 22.47 5.51
CA MET A 237 12.51 23.54 4.98
C MET A 237 12.08 24.90 5.54
N SER A 238 10.77 25.06 5.81
CA SER A 238 10.17 26.21 6.49
C SER A 238 8.91 25.75 7.24
N SER A 239 8.21 26.68 7.88
CA SER A 239 6.96 26.38 8.60
C SER A 239 5.87 25.74 7.73
N PHE A 240 5.94 25.93 6.41
CA PHE A 240 4.93 25.47 5.47
C PHE A 240 5.47 24.55 4.36
N VAL A 241 6.79 24.35 4.30
CA VAL A 241 7.43 23.53 3.25
C VAL A 241 8.10 22.34 3.89
N PHE A 242 7.73 21.14 3.45
CA PHE A 242 8.29 19.88 3.89
C PHE A 242 8.83 19.10 2.71
N TYR A 243 9.95 18.44 2.91
CA TYR A 243 10.53 17.57 1.90
C TYR A 243 10.85 16.18 2.43
N SER A 244 10.97 15.24 1.52
CA SER A 244 11.53 13.90 1.77
C SER A 244 12.32 13.46 0.55
N ILE A 245 13.53 12.94 0.78
CA ILE A 245 14.38 12.34 -0.24
C ILE A 245 14.82 10.99 0.27
N SER A 246 14.70 9.94 -0.56
CA SER A 246 15.18 8.61 -0.22
C SER A 246 15.88 7.94 -1.39
N GLY A 247 16.85 7.10 -1.07
CA GLY A 247 17.53 6.21 -2.00
C GLY A 247 17.56 4.80 -1.43
N THR A 248 17.20 3.82 -2.25
CA THR A 248 17.23 2.39 -1.92
C THR A 248 18.13 1.65 -2.90
N MET A 249 19.00 0.79 -2.38
CA MET A 249 19.73 -0.20 -3.15
C MET A 249 19.13 -1.58 -2.91
N GLN A 250 18.93 -2.32 -3.99
CA GLN A 250 18.54 -3.73 -3.99
C GLN A 250 19.71 -4.57 -4.44
N THR A 251 19.90 -5.74 -3.83
CA THR A 251 20.85 -6.76 -4.33
C THR A 251 20.36 -8.15 -4.00
N GLU A 252 20.76 -9.13 -4.81
CA GLU A 252 20.50 -10.56 -4.59
C GLU A 252 21.77 -11.27 -4.09
N ASP A 253 22.93 -10.91 -4.62
CA ASP A 253 24.20 -11.59 -4.42
C ASP A 253 25.39 -10.66 -4.18
N PHE A 254 25.15 -9.35 -3.99
CA PHE A 254 26.16 -8.28 -3.86
C PHE A 254 27.04 -8.04 -5.11
N SER A 255 26.75 -8.70 -6.25
CA SER A 255 27.46 -8.47 -7.50
C SER A 255 26.82 -7.37 -8.34
N ASP A 256 25.49 -7.30 -8.30
CA ASP A 256 24.64 -6.41 -9.09
C ASP A 256 23.65 -5.67 -8.21
N PHE A 257 23.27 -4.44 -8.60
CA PHE A 257 22.47 -3.57 -7.78
C PHE A 257 21.31 -2.93 -8.55
N GLY A 258 20.09 -3.06 -8.04
CA GLY A 258 18.94 -2.25 -8.42
C GLY A 258 18.89 -0.96 -7.59
N ILE A 259 18.44 0.15 -8.16
CA ILE A 259 18.40 1.46 -7.52
C ILE A 259 17.00 2.04 -7.60
N LEU A 260 16.48 2.51 -6.47
CA LEU A 260 15.28 3.32 -6.37
C LEU A 260 15.63 4.67 -5.76
N GLY A 261 15.21 5.74 -6.44
CA GLY A 261 15.26 7.11 -5.93
C GLY A 261 13.86 7.69 -5.81
N LYS A 262 13.57 8.39 -4.72
CA LYS A 262 12.28 9.05 -4.52
C LYS A 262 12.48 10.41 -3.87
N PHE A 263 11.75 11.41 -4.32
CA PHE A 263 11.68 12.68 -3.64
C PHE A 263 10.24 13.20 -3.57
N SER A 264 9.95 14.02 -2.57
CA SER A 264 8.74 14.80 -2.47
C SER A 264 9.02 16.15 -1.84
N LEU A 265 8.30 17.17 -2.30
CA LEU A 265 8.30 18.52 -1.75
C LEU A 265 6.85 18.95 -1.61
N ASN A 266 6.42 19.29 -0.41
CA ASN A 266 5.04 19.66 -0.09
C ASN A 266 5.00 21.06 0.49
N TYR A 267 4.16 21.91 -0.07
CA TYR A 267 3.85 23.25 0.42
C TYR A 267 2.43 23.25 0.99
N PHE A 268 2.32 23.52 2.27
CA PHE A 268 1.06 23.62 2.98
C PHE A 268 0.57 25.08 3.00
N VAL A 269 -0.61 25.32 2.44
CA VAL A 269 -1.29 26.60 2.46
C VAL A 269 -2.41 26.53 3.50
N PRO A 270 -2.41 27.35 4.56
CA PRO A 270 -3.44 27.29 5.62
C PRO A 270 -4.86 27.51 5.13
N VAL A 271 -5.02 28.26 4.01
CA VAL A 271 -6.33 28.52 3.44
C VAL A 271 -6.93 27.24 2.88
N LYS A 272 -8.10 26.85 3.42
CA LYS A 272 -8.87 25.66 3.03
C LYS A 272 -8.06 24.35 3.14
N ASN A 273 -7.07 24.29 4.04
CA ASN A 273 -6.16 23.16 4.20
C ASN A 273 -5.60 22.65 2.88
N THR A 274 -5.08 23.58 2.09
CA THR A 274 -4.54 23.25 0.76
C THR A 274 -3.11 22.75 0.87
N THR A 275 -2.81 21.66 0.18
CA THR A 275 -1.44 21.17 0.01
C THR A 275 -1.11 21.12 -1.48
N VAL A 276 0.04 21.66 -1.86
CA VAL A 276 0.60 21.53 -3.21
C VAL A 276 1.89 20.75 -3.11
N GLY A 277 2.03 19.72 -3.93
CA GLY A 277 3.18 18.80 -3.89
C GLY A 277 3.88 18.69 -5.24
N LEU A 278 5.21 18.51 -5.18
CA LEU A 278 6.03 18.01 -6.29
C LEU A 278 6.60 16.67 -5.87
N ASN A 279 6.65 15.74 -6.79
CA ASN A 279 7.18 14.40 -6.52
C ASN A 279 8.01 13.89 -7.69
N GLY A 280 8.92 12.98 -7.41
CA GLY A 280 9.69 12.27 -8.40
C GLY A 280 10.04 10.87 -7.92
N LEU A 281 10.15 9.97 -8.86
CA LEU A 281 10.52 8.58 -8.66
C LEU A 281 11.43 8.13 -9.80
N TYR A 282 12.45 7.39 -9.47
CA TYR A 282 13.36 6.72 -10.39
C TYR A 282 13.55 5.28 -9.93
N ALA A 283 13.28 4.32 -10.79
CA ALA A 283 13.56 2.90 -10.59
C ALA A 283 14.44 2.41 -11.75
N SER A 284 15.64 1.94 -11.44
CA SER A 284 16.66 1.60 -12.44
C SER A 284 16.19 0.54 -13.42
N SER A 285 16.77 0.58 -14.63
CA SER A 285 16.74 -0.50 -15.63
C SER A 285 18.08 -1.23 -15.67
N SER A 286 18.08 -2.41 -16.29
CA SER A 286 19.27 -3.23 -16.42
C SER A 286 20.30 -2.59 -17.36
N ASN A 287 21.51 -2.27 -16.83
CA ASN A 287 22.62 -1.74 -17.59
C ASN A 287 23.96 -2.09 -16.91
N GLY A 288 24.71 -3.02 -17.44
CA GLY A 288 25.96 -3.50 -16.85
C GLY A 288 25.75 -4.14 -15.49
N LYS A 289 26.36 -3.57 -14.44
CA LYS A 289 26.19 -4.01 -13.05
C LYS A 289 24.92 -3.47 -12.38
N ILE A 290 24.20 -2.55 -13.03
CA ILE A 290 22.92 -2.07 -12.53
C ILE A 290 21.84 -3.01 -13.07
N LYS A 291 21.02 -3.57 -12.18
CA LYS A 291 19.82 -4.34 -12.51
C LYS A 291 18.57 -3.48 -12.47
N ALA A 292 17.52 -3.97 -13.10
CA ALA A 292 16.18 -3.42 -12.91
C ALA A 292 15.80 -3.50 -11.43
N PHE A 293 15.36 -2.38 -10.87
CA PHE A 293 14.85 -2.37 -9.49
C PHE A 293 13.50 -3.12 -9.44
N THR A 294 13.31 -3.95 -8.43
CA THR A 294 12.06 -4.67 -8.21
C THR A 294 11.71 -4.63 -6.72
N GLY A 295 10.58 -4.03 -6.38
CA GLY A 295 10.04 -4.12 -5.02
C GLY A 295 9.60 -5.55 -4.69
N PHE A 296 9.38 -5.82 -3.43
CA PHE A 296 8.81 -7.11 -3.00
C PHE A 296 7.28 -7.10 -3.07
N SER A 297 6.65 -6.04 -2.59
CA SER A 297 5.21 -5.83 -2.79
C SER A 297 4.94 -5.17 -4.14
N LYS A 298 3.82 -5.55 -4.77
CA LYS A 298 3.36 -4.89 -6.01
C LYS A 298 3.12 -3.40 -5.74
N SER A 299 3.88 -2.55 -6.38
CA SER A 299 3.69 -1.10 -6.35
C SER A 299 3.46 -0.59 -7.78
N VAL A 300 2.19 -0.27 -8.09
CA VAL A 300 1.80 0.32 -9.37
C VAL A 300 2.10 1.80 -9.33
N VAL A 301 2.99 2.27 -10.21
CA VAL A 301 3.40 3.68 -10.27
C VAL A 301 2.86 4.40 -11.50
N CYS A 302 2.38 3.65 -12.49
CA CYS A 302 1.79 4.19 -13.71
C CYS A 302 0.49 3.44 -14.06
N LEU A 303 -0.56 4.18 -14.36
CA LEU A 303 -1.88 3.68 -14.72
C LEU A 303 -1.98 3.42 -16.23
N SER A 304 -1.03 2.68 -16.79
CA SER A 304 -1.14 2.24 -18.18
C SER A 304 -2.13 1.06 -18.30
N ARG A 305 -2.41 0.64 -19.54
CA ARG A 305 -3.24 -0.54 -19.79
C ARG A 305 -2.80 -1.76 -18.98
N ASN A 306 -1.49 -1.97 -18.82
CA ASN A 306 -0.91 -3.14 -18.16
C ASN A 306 -0.57 -2.88 -16.67
N GLU A 307 -0.89 -1.70 -16.12
CA GLU A 307 -0.52 -1.29 -14.76
C GLU A 307 1.00 -1.41 -14.53
N ASP A 308 1.77 -0.42 -15.01
CA ASP A 308 3.22 -0.45 -14.90
C ASP A 308 3.70 -0.39 -13.45
N LEU A 309 4.50 -1.38 -13.09
CA LEU A 309 5.08 -1.53 -11.77
C LEU A 309 6.27 -0.58 -11.57
N CYS A 310 6.70 -0.45 -10.32
CA CYS A 310 7.88 0.31 -9.96
C CYS A 310 9.16 -0.43 -10.35
N SER A 311 9.42 -0.48 -11.66
CA SER A 311 10.62 -1.06 -12.27
C SER A 311 10.88 -0.39 -13.61
N GLU A 312 12.12 -0.10 -13.93
CA GLU A 312 12.53 0.48 -15.21
C GLU A 312 11.74 1.74 -15.60
N ILE A 313 11.44 2.59 -14.62
CA ILE A 313 10.56 3.73 -14.79
C ILE A 313 11.10 4.98 -14.09
N MET A 314 10.87 6.13 -14.71
CA MET A 314 11.10 7.43 -14.10
C MET A 314 9.81 8.27 -14.21
N LYS A 315 9.44 8.92 -13.11
CA LYS A 315 8.22 9.69 -13.01
C LYS A 315 8.46 11.01 -12.30
N PHE A 316 7.90 12.11 -12.83
CA PHE A 316 7.86 13.42 -12.20
C PHE A 316 6.45 13.96 -12.22
N GLY A 317 6.02 14.53 -11.11
CA GLY A 317 4.67 15.00 -11.01
C GLY A 317 4.45 16.15 -10.05
N ALA A 318 3.25 16.70 -10.16
CA ALA A 318 2.71 17.71 -9.26
C ALA A 318 1.34 17.25 -8.77
N SER A 319 1.00 17.62 -7.57
CA SER A 319 -0.30 17.31 -6.96
C SER A 319 -0.82 18.49 -6.17
N ALA A 320 -2.13 18.59 -6.04
CA ALA A 320 -2.78 19.54 -5.16
C ALA A 320 -3.96 18.86 -4.46
N SER A 321 -4.19 19.22 -3.20
CA SER A 321 -5.38 18.81 -2.47
C SER A 321 -5.89 19.94 -1.60
N PHE A 322 -7.21 20.02 -1.40
CA PHE A 322 -7.83 21.07 -0.61
C PHE A 322 -9.22 20.66 -0.10
N LEU A 323 -9.69 21.37 0.92
CA LEU A 323 -11.04 21.25 1.45
C LEU A 323 -11.84 22.52 1.09
N PRO A 324 -12.59 22.52 -0.02
CA PRO A 324 -13.41 23.68 -0.38
C PRO A 324 -14.46 24.00 0.69
N VAL A 325 -15.02 22.97 1.30
CA VAL A 325 -15.90 23.02 2.47
C VAL A 325 -15.58 21.83 3.40
N PRO A 326 -15.91 21.86 4.70
CA PRO A 326 -15.50 20.85 5.67
C PRO A 326 -15.89 19.40 5.35
N LYS A 327 -16.93 19.21 4.50
CA LYS A 327 -17.43 17.89 4.11
C LYS A 327 -16.86 17.37 2.78
N ILE A 328 -16.19 18.21 2.01
CA ILE A 328 -15.69 17.88 0.67
C ILE A 328 -14.18 17.97 0.67
N PHE A 329 -13.51 16.88 0.33
CA PHE A 329 -12.08 16.84 0.03
C PHE A 329 -11.89 16.62 -1.47
N VAL A 330 -10.99 17.40 -2.09
CA VAL A 330 -10.64 17.26 -3.49
C VAL A 330 -9.13 17.12 -3.61
N ALA A 331 -8.68 16.21 -4.46
CA ALA A 331 -7.29 16.04 -4.81
C ALA A 331 -7.13 15.87 -6.32
N ALA A 332 -6.07 16.44 -6.88
CA ALA A 332 -5.70 16.30 -8.28
C ALA A 332 -4.19 16.09 -8.40
N GLY A 333 -3.78 15.39 -9.45
CA GLY A 333 -2.37 15.15 -9.74
C GLY A 333 -2.11 15.03 -11.24
N PHE A 334 -0.89 15.33 -11.60
CA PHE A 334 -0.37 15.20 -12.96
C PHE A 334 1.07 14.71 -12.89
N ASP A 335 1.38 13.67 -13.67
CA ASP A 335 2.71 13.08 -13.77
C ASP A 335 3.13 12.93 -15.23
N THR A 336 4.42 13.12 -15.48
CA THR A 336 5.10 12.69 -16.72
C THR A 336 5.84 11.40 -16.43
N VAL A 337 5.75 10.44 -17.33
CA VAL A 337 6.28 9.08 -17.15
C VAL A 337 7.23 8.75 -18.29
N TYR A 338 8.36 8.18 -17.95
CA TYR A 338 9.40 7.72 -18.87
C TYR A 338 9.71 6.26 -18.59
N LYS A 339 9.90 5.46 -19.64
CA LYS A 339 10.45 4.11 -19.55
C LYS A 339 11.96 4.17 -19.70
N LEU A 340 12.64 3.33 -18.94
CA LEU A 340 14.08 3.16 -18.96
C LEU A 340 14.40 1.81 -19.60
N SER A 341 15.38 1.78 -20.50
CA SER A 341 15.87 0.56 -21.13
C SER A 341 17.38 0.66 -21.35
N GLY A 342 18.15 -0.01 -20.52
CA GLY A 342 19.60 0.12 -20.50
C GLY A 342 20.03 1.56 -20.28
N SER A 343 20.74 2.16 -21.25
CA SER A 343 21.16 3.57 -21.22
C SER A 343 20.12 4.53 -21.84
N SER A 344 19.03 4.03 -22.40
CA SER A 344 18.03 4.86 -23.07
C SER A 344 16.90 5.24 -22.13
N THR A 345 16.38 6.46 -22.33
CA THR A 345 15.19 6.98 -21.64
C THR A 345 14.19 7.41 -22.69
N GLU A 346 13.01 6.84 -22.66
CA GLU A 346 11.95 7.12 -23.61
C GLU A 346 10.74 7.72 -22.90
N PHE A 347 10.18 8.80 -23.45
CA PHE A 347 8.92 9.34 -22.99
C PHE A 347 7.81 8.29 -23.21
N TYR A 348 7.11 7.92 -22.13
CA TYR A 348 6.09 6.89 -22.14
C TYR A 348 4.67 7.47 -22.19
N GLY A 349 4.44 8.56 -21.46
CA GLY A 349 3.14 9.23 -21.46
C GLY A 349 2.93 10.20 -20.32
N PHE A 350 1.69 10.67 -20.21
CA PHE A 350 1.20 11.53 -19.14
C PHE A 350 0.13 10.80 -18.33
N GLN A 351 0.17 10.96 -17.03
CA GLN A 351 -0.88 10.51 -16.12
C GLN A 351 -1.51 11.73 -15.44
N ALA A 352 -2.82 11.80 -15.44
CA ALA A 352 -3.57 12.83 -14.73
C ALA A 352 -4.71 12.17 -13.93
N GLY A 353 -5.05 12.75 -12.79
CA GLY A 353 -6.14 12.27 -11.99
C GLY A 353 -6.78 13.37 -11.14
N ILE A 354 -8.07 13.23 -10.91
CA ILE A 354 -8.82 14.04 -9.97
C ILE A 354 -9.71 13.12 -9.14
N SER A 355 -9.79 13.39 -7.85
CA SER A 355 -10.69 12.67 -6.95
C SER A 355 -11.39 13.62 -6.00
N GLY A 356 -12.62 13.26 -5.64
CA GLY A 356 -13.41 13.96 -4.66
C GLY A 356 -14.00 12.98 -3.65
N THR A 357 -14.01 13.36 -2.38
CA THR A 357 -14.72 12.63 -1.33
C THR A 357 -15.70 13.56 -0.65
N TYR A 358 -16.94 13.14 -0.55
CA TYR A 358 -18.02 13.86 0.14
C TYR A 358 -18.48 13.07 1.35
N ARG A 359 -18.38 13.66 2.53
CA ARG A 359 -18.93 13.11 3.78
C ARG A 359 -20.39 13.55 3.90
N ILE A 360 -21.29 12.64 3.53
CA ILE A 360 -22.74 12.88 3.58
C ILE A 360 -23.17 13.02 5.04
N PHE A 361 -22.82 12.02 5.86
CA PHE A 361 -22.99 12.01 7.32
C PHE A 361 -21.65 11.67 7.99
N SER A 362 -21.61 11.58 9.31
CA SER A 362 -20.41 11.19 10.05
C SER A 362 -19.88 9.80 9.65
N ASP A 363 -20.78 8.91 9.34
CA ASP A 363 -20.63 7.48 9.08
C ASP A 363 -20.76 7.11 7.58
N LEU A 364 -21.29 8.00 6.73
CA LEU A 364 -21.50 7.75 5.30
C LEU A 364 -20.60 8.64 4.44
N LYS A 365 -19.76 8.02 3.61
CA LYS A 365 -18.85 8.68 2.66
C LYS A 365 -19.14 8.23 1.23
N MET A 366 -19.06 9.17 0.31
CA MET A 366 -19.11 8.93 -1.13
C MET A 366 -17.79 9.42 -1.75
N SER A 367 -17.26 8.68 -2.70
CA SER A 367 -16.06 9.07 -3.47
C SER A 367 -16.30 8.97 -4.96
N LEU A 368 -15.69 9.87 -5.70
CA LEU A 368 -15.65 9.87 -7.16
C LEU A 368 -14.22 10.14 -7.59
N SER A 369 -13.71 9.38 -8.55
CA SER A 369 -12.40 9.64 -9.14
C SER A 369 -12.40 9.40 -10.64
N LEU A 370 -11.60 10.22 -11.32
CA LEU A 370 -11.25 10.09 -12.73
C LEU A 370 -9.74 10.06 -12.82
N SER A 371 -9.18 9.03 -13.43
CA SER A 371 -7.75 8.89 -13.68
C SER A 371 -7.54 8.54 -15.15
N ASN A 372 -6.58 9.19 -15.77
CA ASN A 372 -6.24 8.98 -17.18
C ASN A 372 -4.74 8.82 -17.32
N PHE A 373 -4.32 7.84 -18.09
CA PHE A 373 -2.98 7.73 -18.66
C PHE A 373 -3.08 7.86 -20.18
N THR A 374 -2.43 8.87 -20.72
CA THR A 374 -2.28 9.07 -22.16
C THR A 374 -0.87 8.64 -22.55
N GLY A 375 -0.76 7.45 -23.11
CA GLY A 375 0.51 6.88 -23.57
C GLY A 375 0.98 7.53 -24.88
N LYS A 376 2.32 7.51 -25.11
CA LYS A 376 2.92 7.82 -26.43
C LYS A 376 2.31 6.92 -27.52
N TYR A 377 2.06 5.68 -27.17
CA TYR A 377 1.34 4.71 -28.00
C TYR A 377 -0.09 4.56 -27.49
N LYS A 378 -1.06 4.61 -28.40
CA LYS A 378 -2.50 4.57 -28.09
C LYS A 378 -2.87 3.33 -27.26
N GLU A 379 -2.24 2.20 -27.55
CA GLU A 379 -2.48 0.91 -26.90
C GLU A 379 -2.13 0.92 -25.38
N ALA A 380 -1.24 1.80 -24.96
CA ALA A 380 -0.90 1.96 -23.55
C ALA A 380 -1.89 2.84 -22.78
N SER A 381 -2.76 3.57 -23.49
CA SER A 381 -3.65 4.56 -22.88
C SER A 381 -4.81 3.90 -22.14
N ARG A 382 -5.16 4.45 -20.98
CA ARG A 382 -6.24 3.97 -20.13
C ARG A 382 -6.92 5.12 -19.39
N THR A 383 -8.22 5.04 -19.26
CA THR A 383 -9.03 5.93 -18.42
C THR A 383 -9.86 5.13 -17.44
N ASP A 384 -9.76 5.45 -16.16
CA ASP A 384 -10.54 4.84 -15.09
C ASP A 384 -11.50 5.88 -14.51
N VAL A 385 -12.77 5.50 -14.42
CA VAL A 385 -13.80 6.27 -13.70
C VAL A 385 -14.26 5.41 -12.54
N SER A 386 -14.09 5.88 -11.31
CA SER A 386 -14.45 5.11 -10.12
C SER A 386 -15.45 5.87 -9.26
N PHE A 387 -16.41 5.13 -8.76
CA PHE A 387 -17.38 5.58 -7.75
C PHE A 387 -17.29 4.65 -6.53
N GLY A 388 -17.39 5.21 -5.34
CA GLY A 388 -17.38 4.42 -4.10
C GLY A 388 -18.34 4.97 -3.07
N LEU A 389 -18.93 4.09 -2.30
CA LEU A 389 -19.77 4.36 -1.14
C LEU A 389 -19.27 3.54 0.05
N ALA A 390 -19.15 4.15 1.23
CA ALA A 390 -18.74 3.45 2.45
C ALA A 390 -19.57 3.93 3.63
N LEU A 391 -20.14 2.97 4.36
CA LEU A 391 -20.93 3.15 5.58
C LEU A 391 -20.19 2.49 6.75
N ALA A 392 -19.86 3.28 7.78
CA ALA A 392 -19.36 2.78 9.06
C ALA A 392 -20.54 2.55 10.02
N LEU A 393 -20.51 1.43 10.76
CA LEU A 393 -21.56 1.00 11.70
C LEU A 393 -20.97 0.87 13.11
#